data_d76fcea0551b2426e49d5b63163831de
#
_entry.id   d76fcea0551b2426e49d5b63163831de
#
_cell.length_a   1.000
_cell.length_b   1.000
_cell.length_c   1.000
_cell.angle_alpha   90.00
_cell.angle_beta   90.00
_cell.angle_gamma   90.00
#
_symmetry.space_group_name_H-M   'P 1'
#
loop_
_entity.id
_entity.type
_entity.pdbx_description
1 polymer ?
#
loop_
_entity_poly.entity_id
_entity_poly.type
_entity_poly.pdbx_seq_one_letter_code
_entity_poly.pdbx_strand_id
1 'polypeptide(L)'
;MKIAKKIIESDTYYSRESVSNIAQELGYVITLTGNSDYYNSYLNKINKVTANDIKRVANKYLTKNNSAISTILPERKDSIASLNNKSTHTADLISSNNTTTKYKLDNNATLLLTDNVYNDIVAISIQMKGGKFLEPIRGTSTLFADLLMKGTEKYSAIELAKALEENGINISFTPSADTFNISVQTTKNQVETALELLDDMLNNSTFDDIEIEKDRTLTLNKIRQSKDNPLNLAIDGYKSQIYKDSVYSTSYTLMEKSIPNVTREDIKLYQASILNPENIVISVNGNVDKNKLINSFGNMFVDKKQGKFNYAKYSIPKITAYSQKIKKIYNQQTAWVILGWQTDGVCNTKDYATLEVINTILGSGMSSRLFRSVREQEGLAYQVGTSYKPNILAGAFNVYVGTNPNTLEKAKEKMLNEINKLKTQFVSDKELKEAKDRLLGEFVIALETNSDKAATIGLFESSGRGYDIIDKYTNLINSVTVSDIVEVANKYFKGNYVTSIITRK
;
A
#
# COMPACT_ATOMS: atom_id res chain seq x y z
N MET A 1 22.64 9.11 -21.38
CA MET A 1 23.06 7.71 -21.58
C MET A 1 23.49 7.02 -20.28
N LYS A 2 24.38 7.61 -19.41
CA LYS A 2 24.79 7.02 -18.12
C LYS A 2 23.58 6.75 -17.22
N ILE A 3 22.70 7.75 -17.02
CA ILE A 3 21.46 7.65 -16.25
C ILE A 3 20.56 6.53 -16.79
N ALA A 4 20.27 6.51 -18.08
CA ALA A 4 19.42 5.49 -18.70
C ALA A 4 19.96 4.06 -18.48
N LYS A 5 21.28 3.86 -18.57
CA LYS A 5 21.88 2.57 -18.26
C LYS A 5 21.70 2.20 -16.78
N LYS A 6 21.83 3.18 -15.87
CA LYS A 6 21.66 2.95 -14.43
C LYS A 6 20.23 2.61 -14.07
N ILE A 7 19.23 3.28 -14.65
CA ILE A 7 17.83 2.94 -14.49
C ILE A 7 17.57 1.50 -14.94
N ILE A 8 17.97 1.13 -16.16
CA ILE A 8 17.80 -0.23 -16.67
C ILE A 8 18.48 -1.26 -15.78
N GLU A 9 19.67 -0.96 -15.26
CA GLU A 9 20.41 -1.84 -14.34
C GLU A 9 19.62 -2.06 -13.04
N SER A 10 19.18 -0.98 -12.37
CA SER A 10 18.42 -1.07 -11.12
C SER A 10 17.08 -1.77 -11.32
N ASP A 11 16.32 -1.42 -12.36
CA ASP A 11 15.04 -2.07 -12.67
C ASP A 11 15.22 -3.58 -12.91
N THR A 12 16.32 -3.97 -13.59
CA THR A 12 16.64 -5.39 -13.81
C THR A 12 16.95 -6.10 -12.48
N TYR A 13 17.69 -5.47 -11.57
CA TYR A 13 17.93 -6.07 -10.25
C TYR A 13 16.65 -6.20 -9.44
N TYR A 14 15.80 -5.17 -9.43
CA TYR A 14 14.52 -5.19 -8.71
C TYR A 14 13.54 -6.24 -9.28
N SER A 15 13.43 -6.35 -10.60
CA SER A 15 12.59 -7.37 -11.23
C SER A 15 13.05 -8.80 -10.90
N ARG A 16 14.37 -9.01 -10.79
CA ARG A 16 15.00 -10.32 -10.51
C ARG A 16 15.02 -10.69 -9.03
N GLU A 17 14.45 -9.90 -8.15
CA GLU A 17 14.23 -10.26 -6.75
C GLU A 17 13.08 -11.29 -6.62
N SER A 18 12.08 -11.23 -7.50
CA SER A 18 10.93 -12.13 -7.50
C SER A 18 11.14 -13.35 -8.40
N VAL A 19 10.93 -14.55 -7.85
CA VAL A 19 10.99 -15.82 -8.60
C VAL A 19 9.95 -15.85 -9.73
N SER A 20 8.77 -15.28 -9.49
CA SER A 20 7.71 -15.16 -10.49
C SER A 20 8.14 -14.28 -11.65
N ASN A 21 8.79 -13.14 -11.38
CA ASN A 21 9.30 -12.25 -12.43
C ASN A 21 10.46 -12.90 -13.20
N ILE A 22 11.37 -13.60 -12.53
CA ILE A 22 12.44 -14.36 -13.18
C ILE A 22 11.85 -15.39 -14.15
N ALA A 23 10.87 -16.18 -13.70
CA ALA A 23 10.22 -17.19 -14.53
C ALA A 23 9.51 -16.58 -15.74
N GLN A 24 8.80 -15.46 -15.55
CA GLN A 24 8.12 -14.74 -16.63
C GLN A 24 9.12 -14.16 -17.64
N GLU A 25 10.17 -13.49 -17.18
CA GLU A 25 11.20 -12.88 -18.03
C GLU A 25 11.94 -13.95 -18.84
N LEU A 26 12.33 -15.07 -18.20
CA LEU A 26 12.95 -16.20 -18.89
C LEU A 26 12.01 -16.80 -19.93
N GLY A 27 10.73 -17.05 -19.59
CA GLY A 27 9.73 -17.55 -20.53
C GLY A 27 9.56 -16.64 -21.74
N TYR A 28 9.45 -15.31 -21.51
CA TYR A 28 9.35 -14.33 -22.57
C TYR A 28 10.58 -14.30 -23.48
N VAL A 29 11.77 -14.24 -22.87
CA VAL A 29 13.04 -14.20 -23.62
C VAL A 29 13.24 -15.45 -24.45
N ILE A 30 13.01 -16.63 -23.90
CA ILE A 30 13.15 -17.90 -24.63
C ILE A 30 12.14 -17.99 -25.77
N THR A 31 10.89 -17.57 -25.54
CA THR A 31 9.85 -17.59 -26.57
C THR A 31 10.19 -16.68 -27.76
N LEU A 32 10.75 -15.49 -27.48
CA LEU A 32 11.08 -14.53 -28.56
C LEU A 32 12.41 -14.81 -29.26
N THR A 33 13.42 -15.30 -28.51
CA THR A 33 14.79 -15.40 -29.02
C THR A 33 15.26 -16.83 -29.25
N GLY A 34 14.57 -17.83 -28.71
CA GLY A 34 15.01 -19.22 -28.67
C GLY A 34 16.27 -19.46 -27.81
N ASN A 35 16.70 -18.46 -27.04
CA ASN A 35 18.00 -18.50 -26.35
C ASN A 35 17.93 -17.94 -24.93
N SER A 36 18.12 -18.79 -23.93
CA SER A 36 18.17 -18.39 -22.51
C SER A 36 19.37 -17.53 -22.14
N ASP A 37 20.50 -17.60 -22.90
CA ASP A 37 21.69 -16.79 -22.63
C ASP A 37 21.44 -15.31 -22.84
N TYR A 38 20.39 -14.92 -23.58
CA TYR A 38 20.00 -13.54 -23.72
C TYR A 38 19.65 -12.91 -22.37
N TYR A 39 18.92 -13.64 -21.50
CA TYR A 39 18.59 -13.21 -20.15
C TYR A 39 19.84 -12.87 -19.32
N ASN A 40 20.83 -13.77 -19.30
CA ASN A 40 22.07 -13.59 -18.54
C ASN A 40 22.98 -12.51 -19.13
N SER A 41 22.95 -12.34 -20.46
CA SER A 41 23.80 -11.36 -21.16
C SER A 41 23.19 -9.98 -21.30
N TYR A 42 21.92 -9.76 -20.89
CA TYR A 42 21.17 -8.54 -21.14
C TYR A 42 21.88 -7.29 -20.61
N LEU A 43 22.22 -7.24 -19.32
CA LEU A 43 22.91 -6.08 -18.72
C LEU A 43 24.28 -5.82 -19.36
N ASN A 44 25.02 -6.88 -19.71
CA ASN A 44 26.30 -6.74 -20.41
C ASN A 44 26.12 -6.13 -21.81
N LYS A 45 25.02 -6.45 -22.50
CA LYS A 45 24.69 -5.83 -23.81
C LYS A 45 24.31 -4.38 -23.64
N ILE A 46 23.45 -4.03 -22.65
CA ILE A 46 23.09 -2.66 -22.32
C ILE A 46 24.31 -1.81 -22.01
N ASN A 47 25.24 -2.34 -21.19
CA ASN A 47 26.45 -1.62 -20.83
C ASN A 47 27.38 -1.35 -22.02
N LYS A 48 27.35 -2.19 -23.07
CA LYS A 48 28.13 -2.00 -24.31
C LYS A 48 27.54 -1.00 -25.29
N VAL A 49 26.27 -0.61 -25.15
CA VAL A 49 25.62 0.37 -26.02
C VAL A 49 26.36 1.71 -26.00
N THR A 50 26.68 2.23 -27.17
CA THR A 50 27.38 3.51 -27.37
C THR A 50 26.43 4.61 -27.84
N ALA A 51 26.87 5.88 -27.76
CA ALA A 51 26.12 7.01 -28.32
C ALA A 51 25.91 6.87 -29.85
N ASN A 52 26.88 6.26 -30.53
CA ASN A 52 26.78 6.00 -31.97
C ASN A 52 25.71 4.94 -32.28
N ASP A 53 25.55 3.90 -31.43
CA ASP A 53 24.48 2.91 -31.59
C ASP A 53 23.10 3.56 -31.43
N ILE A 54 22.94 4.40 -30.41
CA ILE A 54 21.70 5.15 -30.20
C ILE A 54 21.40 6.03 -31.42
N LYS A 55 22.38 6.78 -31.91
CA LYS A 55 22.22 7.62 -33.10
C LYS A 55 21.86 6.81 -34.35
N ARG A 56 22.50 5.68 -34.56
CA ARG A 56 22.22 4.74 -35.66
C ARG A 56 20.80 4.22 -35.62
N VAL A 57 20.37 3.75 -34.45
CA VAL A 57 19.02 3.21 -34.25
C VAL A 57 17.95 4.31 -34.38
N ALA A 58 18.19 5.47 -33.77
CA ALA A 58 17.29 6.64 -33.92
C ALA A 58 17.11 7.05 -35.37
N ASN A 59 18.18 7.19 -36.13
CA ASN A 59 18.11 7.52 -37.54
C ASN A 59 17.38 6.44 -38.38
N LYS A 60 17.44 5.18 -37.99
CA LYS A 60 16.78 4.09 -38.70
C LYS A 60 15.27 4.04 -38.44
N TYR A 61 14.85 4.25 -37.17
CA TYR A 61 13.46 3.98 -36.75
C TYR A 61 12.66 5.24 -36.41
N LEU A 62 13.31 6.31 -35.90
CA LEU A 62 12.64 7.55 -35.48
C LEU A 62 12.62 8.54 -36.66
N THR A 63 11.85 8.22 -37.68
CA THR A 63 11.69 9.05 -38.88
C THR A 63 10.30 9.68 -38.89
N LYS A 64 10.14 10.81 -39.58
CA LYS A 64 8.87 11.54 -39.68
C LYS A 64 7.74 10.67 -40.25
N ASN A 65 8.06 9.78 -41.17
CA ASN A 65 7.11 8.86 -41.80
C ASN A 65 6.74 7.65 -40.93
N ASN A 66 7.44 7.47 -39.83
CA ASN A 66 7.22 6.37 -38.86
C ASN A 66 6.83 6.90 -37.47
N SER A 67 6.23 8.09 -37.40
CA SER A 67 5.86 8.74 -36.13
C SER A 67 4.46 9.32 -36.13
N ALA A 68 3.77 9.27 -35.00
CA ALA A 68 2.57 10.03 -34.69
C ALA A 68 2.84 10.93 -33.47
N ILE A 69 2.42 12.19 -33.49
CA ILE A 69 2.77 13.19 -32.46
C ILE A 69 1.52 13.79 -31.82
N SER A 70 1.53 13.86 -30.47
CA SER A 70 0.55 14.60 -29.68
C SER A 70 1.30 15.38 -28.58
N THR A 71 1.00 16.70 -28.37
CA THR A 71 1.83 17.59 -27.54
C THR A 71 1.03 18.40 -26.51
N ILE A 72 1.55 18.49 -25.26
CA ILE A 72 1.06 19.38 -24.18
C ILE A 72 2.27 19.90 -23.39
N LEU A 73 2.39 21.23 -23.11
CA LEU A 73 3.59 21.83 -22.51
C LEU A 73 3.34 22.78 -21.32
N PRO A 74 4.22 22.82 -20.29
CA PRO A 74 4.42 23.97 -19.36
C PRO A 74 5.87 24.44 -19.20
N GLU A 75 6.12 25.59 -18.51
CA GLU A 75 7.39 26.34 -18.44
C GLU A 75 8.14 26.28 -17.08
N ARG A 76 9.45 26.63 -16.99
CA ARG A 76 10.41 26.25 -15.93
C ARG A 76 11.37 27.35 -15.42
N LYS A 77 11.94 27.23 -14.14
CA LYS A 77 13.14 27.93 -13.62
C LYS A 77 13.89 27.16 -12.50
N ASP A 78 15.23 27.39 -12.32
CA ASP A 78 16.21 26.59 -11.55
C ASP A 78 16.95 27.35 -10.43
N SER A 79 17.47 26.67 -9.35
CA SER A 79 18.83 26.78 -8.72
C SER A 79 19.04 26.12 -7.31
N ILE A 80 20.31 25.97 -6.82
CA ILE A 80 20.84 24.97 -5.85
C ILE A 80 21.73 25.57 -4.74
N ALA A 81 21.85 24.95 -3.53
CA ALA A 81 23.05 24.80 -2.66
C ALA A 81 22.85 24.08 -1.29
N SER A 82 23.90 23.53 -0.66
CA SER A 82 23.92 22.57 0.46
C SER A 82 24.76 22.92 1.68
N LEU A 83 24.59 22.26 2.88
CA LEU A 83 25.60 21.99 3.93
C LEU A 83 25.12 21.05 5.09
N ASN A 84 26.06 20.27 5.69
CA ASN A 84 25.85 19.21 6.70
C ASN A 84 26.63 19.41 8.00
N ASN A 85 26.08 18.92 9.17
CA ASN A 85 26.80 18.58 10.40
C ASN A 85 26.26 17.27 11.00
N LYS A 86 27.14 16.35 11.44
CA LYS A 86 26.77 15.00 11.94
C LYS A 86 27.08 14.86 13.44
N SER A 87 26.08 14.42 14.22
CA SER A 87 26.19 13.92 15.59
C SER A 87 26.22 12.39 15.64
N THR A 88 26.74 11.79 16.72
CA THR A 88 26.79 10.33 16.91
C THR A 88 25.56 9.90 17.73
N HIS A 89 24.78 8.97 17.21
CA HIS A 89 23.57 8.43 17.84
C HIS A 89 23.77 7.01 18.34
N THR A 90 22.92 6.58 19.30
CA THR A 90 22.97 5.26 19.90
C THR A 90 21.65 4.52 19.79
N ALA A 91 21.67 3.20 20.01
CA ALA A 91 20.47 2.37 20.02
C ALA A 91 20.60 1.24 21.04
N ASP A 92 19.52 1.04 21.82
CA ASP A 92 19.41 -0.04 22.77
C ASP A 92 18.78 -1.27 22.11
N LEU A 93 19.40 -2.44 22.32
CA LEU A 93 18.83 -3.72 21.91
C LEU A 93 17.62 -4.04 22.79
N ILE A 94 16.45 -4.21 22.20
CA ILE A 94 15.21 -4.54 22.91
C ILE A 94 14.93 -6.03 22.88
N SER A 95 14.98 -6.64 21.70
CA SER A 95 14.71 -8.07 21.51
C SER A 95 15.20 -8.54 20.16
N SER A 96 15.33 -9.85 19.96
CA SER A 96 15.65 -10.46 18.69
C SER A 96 14.89 -11.78 18.55
N ASN A 97 14.50 -12.13 17.32
CA ASN A 97 14.09 -13.47 16.94
C ASN A 97 15.11 -14.06 15.94
N ASN A 98 14.75 -15.13 15.24
CA ASN A 98 15.67 -15.83 14.34
C ASN A 98 16.13 -14.99 13.14
N THR A 99 15.35 -13.96 12.76
CA THR A 99 15.56 -13.19 11.51
C THR A 99 15.68 -11.70 11.73
N THR A 100 14.99 -11.14 12.73
CA THR A 100 14.85 -9.70 12.92
C THR A 100 15.28 -9.28 14.32
N THR A 101 16.09 -8.23 14.40
CA THR A 101 16.51 -7.61 15.65
C THR A 101 15.83 -6.26 15.84
N LYS A 102 15.26 -6.03 17.00
CA LYS A 102 14.57 -4.79 17.38
C LYS A 102 15.43 -3.93 18.27
N TYR A 103 15.61 -2.68 17.87
CA TYR A 103 16.33 -1.65 18.61
C TYR A 103 15.42 -0.47 18.94
N LYS A 104 15.77 0.24 20.01
CA LYS A 104 15.23 1.55 20.35
C LYS A 104 16.34 2.59 20.17
N LEU A 105 16.10 3.55 19.28
CA LEU A 105 17.05 4.65 19.05
C LEU A 105 16.97 5.66 20.21
N ASP A 106 18.03 6.43 20.41
CA ASP A 106 18.11 7.49 21.45
C ASP A 106 17.06 8.60 21.26
N ASN A 107 16.62 8.85 20.02
CA ASN A 107 15.47 9.71 19.72
C ASN A 107 14.09 9.07 19.94
N ASN A 108 14.03 7.86 20.49
CA ASN A 108 12.83 7.07 20.72
C ASN A 108 12.15 6.46 19.48
N ALA A 109 12.74 6.46 18.29
CA ALA A 109 12.24 5.67 17.17
C ALA A 109 12.52 4.17 17.38
N THR A 110 11.70 3.31 16.80
CA THR A 110 11.92 1.86 16.79
C THR A 110 12.58 1.45 15.48
N LEU A 111 13.70 0.76 15.54
CA LEU A 111 14.39 0.18 14.38
C LEU A 111 14.29 -1.33 14.42
N LEU A 112 13.81 -1.92 13.33
CA LEU A 112 13.75 -3.36 13.09
C LEU A 112 14.74 -3.67 11.96
N LEU A 113 15.70 -4.54 12.23
CA LEU A 113 16.75 -4.89 11.28
C LEU A 113 16.67 -6.38 10.96
N THR A 114 16.47 -6.70 9.69
CA THR A 114 16.44 -8.06 9.16
C THR A 114 17.57 -8.20 8.15
N ASP A 115 18.59 -8.99 8.50
CA ASP A 115 19.74 -9.21 7.64
C ASP A 115 19.36 -10.09 6.44
N ASN A 116 19.72 -9.64 5.24
CA ASN A 116 19.65 -10.43 4.02
C ASN A 116 20.91 -10.20 3.19
N VAL A 117 21.76 -11.23 3.13
CA VAL A 117 23.05 -11.19 2.43
C VAL A 117 23.01 -11.82 1.04
N TYR A 118 21.85 -12.35 0.63
CA TYR A 118 21.70 -13.11 -0.63
C TYR A 118 21.64 -12.22 -1.88
N ASN A 119 21.29 -10.95 -1.70
CA ASN A 119 21.31 -9.96 -2.78
C ASN A 119 21.72 -8.58 -2.25
N ASP A 120 22.01 -7.66 -3.16
CA ASP A 120 22.45 -6.31 -2.81
C ASP A 120 21.29 -5.30 -2.67
N ILE A 121 20.04 -5.75 -2.70
CA ILE A 121 18.87 -4.89 -2.54
C ILE A 121 18.66 -4.60 -1.06
N VAL A 122 18.45 -3.34 -0.75
CA VAL A 122 18.05 -2.87 0.58
C VAL A 122 16.68 -2.23 0.48
N ALA A 123 15.76 -2.68 1.32
CA ALA A 123 14.43 -2.13 1.45
C ALA A 123 14.20 -1.58 2.85
N ILE A 124 13.60 -0.38 2.91
CA ILE A 124 13.27 0.31 4.16
C ILE A 124 11.79 0.68 4.11
N SER A 125 11.05 0.28 5.14
CA SER A 125 9.68 0.72 5.37
C SER A 125 9.62 1.53 6.66
N ILE A 126 9.15 2.77 6.58
CA ILE A 126 8.98 3.65 7.73
C ILE A 126 7.49 3.84 7.95
N GLN A 127 6.97 3.30 9.05
CA GLN A 127 5.58 3.40 9.46
C GLN A 127 5.45 4.47 10.54
N MET A 128 4.79 5.58 10.21
CA MET A 128 4.53 6.70 11.13
C MET A 128 3.09 6.62 11.63
N LYS A 129 2.90 6.33 12.93
CA LYS A 129 1.58 6.14 13.55
C LYS A 129 0.78 7.44 13.57
N GLY A 130 -0.52 7.30 13.46
CA GLY A 130 -1.46 8.42 13.46
C GLY A 130 -2.00 8.77 12.08
N GLY A 131 -1.21 8.57 11.01
CA GLY A 131 -1.69 8.70 9.64
C GLY A 131 -2.68 9.85 9.43
N LYS A 132 -3.87 9.53 8.90
CA LYS A 132 -4.95 10.53 8.68
C LYS A 132 -5.61 11.05 9.96
N PHE A 133 -5.38 10.41 11.12
CA PHE A 133 -5.85 10.97 12.41
C PHE A 133 -5.17 12.29 12.78
N LEU A 134 -4.01 12.56 12.20
CA LEU A 134 -3.24 13.79 12.41
C LEU A 134 -3.54 14.89 11.38
N GLU A 135 -4.41 14.64 10.41
CA GLU A 135 -4.77 15.65 9.39
C GLU A 135 -5.52 16.83 10.03
N PRO A 136 -5.02 18.07 9.89
CA PRO A 136 -5.80 19.27 10.26
C PRO A 136 -7.09 19.37 9.42
N ILE A 137 -6.97 19.13 8.13
CA ILE A 137 -8.05 19.08 7.14
C ILE A 137 -7.94 17.77 6.38
N ARG A 138 -9.07 17.09 6.11
CA ARG A 138 -9.08 15.84 5.34
C ARG A 138 -8.45 16.01 3.97
N GLY A 139 -7.49 15.15 3.64
CA GLY A 139 -6.72 15.18 2.41
C GLY A 139 -5.36 15.85 2.54
N THR A 140 -5.03 16.46 3.70
CA THR A 140 -3.70 17.04 3.94
C THR A 140 -2.60 16.02 3.75
N SER A 141 -2.76 14.80 4.27
CA SER A 141 -1.74 13.74 4.12
C SER A 141 -1.52 13.31 2.66
N THR A 142 -2.55 13.42 1.82
CA THR A 142 -2.45 13.10 0.39
C THR A 142 -1.60 14.16 -0.33
N LEU A 143 -1.91 15.44 -0.11
CA LEU A 143 -1.11 16.53 -0.69
C LEU A 143 0.33 16.52 -0.13
N PHE A 144 0.50 16.30 1.18
CA PHE A 144 1.81 16.18 1.79
C PHE A 144 2.66 15.08 1.13
N ALA A 145 2.10 13.89 0.91
CA ALA A 145 2.79 12.78 0.26
C ALA A 145 3.26 13.12 -1.17
N ASP A 146 2.39 13.71 -1.97
CA ASP A 146 2.71 14.09 -3.35
C ASP A 146 3.73 15.25 -3.40
N LEU A 147 3.64 16.20 -2.45
CA LEU A 147 4.51 17.39 -2.39
C LEU A 147 5.93 17.10 -1.91
N LEU A 148 6.17 16.03 -1.15
CA LEU A 148 7.53 15.60 -0.77
C LEU A 148 8.44 15.33 -1.98
N MET A 149 7.87 15.04 -3.14
CA MET A 149 8.60 14.83 -4.41
C MET A 149 8.73 16.11 -5.26
N LYS A 150 8.25 17.28 -4.76
CA LYS A 150 8.14 18.51 -5.55
C LYS A 150 9.23 19.55 -5.31
N GLY A 151 10.23 19.20 -4.52
CA GLY A 151 11.41 20.01 -4.27
C GLY A 151 11.65 20.30 -2.80
N THR A 152 12.91 20.53 -2.52
CA THR A 152 13.45 20.87 -1.19
C THR A 152 14.18 22.21 -1.28
N GLU A 153 14.72 22.69 -0.17
CA GLU A 153 15.59 23.87 -0.19
C GLU A 153 16.86 23.64 -1.05
N LYS A 154 17.26 22.37 -1.20
CA LYS A 154 18.48 21.96 -1.90
C LYS A 154 18.25 21.56 -3.36
N TYR A 155 17.11 20.98 -3.67
CA TYR A 155 16.79 20.41 -4.99
C TYR A 155 15.47 20.93 -5.51
N SER A 156 15.42 21.34 -6.76
CA SER A 156 14.15 21.45 -7.49
C SER A 156 13.53 20.05 -7.70
N ALA A 157 12.26 19.97 -8.04
CA ALA A 157 11.58 18.69 -8.34
C ALA A 157 12.32 17.84 -9.39
N ILE A 158 12.90 18.50 -10.41
CA ILE A 158 13.62 17.81 -11.49
C ILE A 158 14.99 17.32 -11.02
N GLU A 159 15.69 18.10 -10.22
CA GLU A 159 17.00 17.70 -9.68
C GLU A 159 16.85 16.58 -8.67
N LEU A 160 15.79 16.60 -7.85
CA LEU A 160 15.46 15.54 -6.93
C LEU A 160 15.15 14.23 -7.67
N ALA A 161 14.29 14.30 -8.69
CA ALA A 161 13.98 13.14 -9.54
C ALA A 161 15.25 12.59 -10.21
N LYS A 162 16.10 13.48 -10.75
CA LYS A 162 17.38 13.11 -11.35
C LYS A 162 18.33 12.45 -10.34
N ALA A 163 18.43 12.99 -9.12
CA ALA A 163 19.27 12.42 -8.07
C ALA A 163 18.83 11.01 -7.67
N LEU A 164 17.53 10.76 -7.57
CA LEU A 164 16.97 9.44 -7.31
C LEU A 164 17.27 8.47 -8.46
N GLU A 165 16.99 8.87 -9.71
CA GLU A 165 17.21 8.05 -10.91
C GLU A 165 18.69 7.73 -11.14
N GLU A 166 19.60 8.70 -10.99
CA GLU A 166 21.04 8.49 -11.19
C GLU A 166 21.64 7.49 -10.21
N ASN A 167 21.05 7.36 -9.01
CA ASN A 167 21.48 6.44 -7.99
C ASN A 167 20.65 5.15 -7.93
N GLY A 168 19.63 5.00 -8.78
CA GLY A 168 18.73 3.83 -8.77
C GLY A 168 17.99 3.69 -7.44
N ILE A 169 17.51 4.80 -6.89
CA ILE A 169 16.78 4.87 -5.63
C ILE A 169 15.29 5.06 -5.93
N ASN A 170 14.44 4.21 -5.35
CA ASN A 170 13.00 4.35 -5.39
C ASN A 170 12.48 4.76 -4.02
N ILE A 171 11.80 5.90 -3.92
CA ILE A 171 11.12 6.36 -2.71
C ILE A 171 9.66 6.59 -3.03
N SER A 172 8.77 6.12 -2.16
CA SER A 172 7.34 6.37 -2.26
C SER A 172 6.70 6.69 -0.91
N PHE A 173 5.67 7.52 -0.95
CA PHE A 173 4.93 7.98 0.22
C PHE A 173 3.48 7.55 0.10
N THR A 174 2.94 6.84 1.10
CA THR A 174 1.58 6.29 1.06
C THR A 174 0.82 6.66 2.33
N PRO A 175 -0.09 7.64 2.27
CA PRO A 175 -0.94 7.96 3.41
C PRO A 175 -2.02 6.90 3.59
N SER A 176 -2.11 6.32 4.78
CA SER A 176 -3.20 5.45 5.20
C SER A 176 -3.97 6.05 6.39
N ALA A 177 -5.06 5.41 6.79
CA ALA A 177 -5.82 5.91 7.93
C ALA A 177 -4.99 5.83 9.22
N ASP A 178 -4.38 4.68 9.47
CA ASP A 178 -3.66 4.42 10.73
C ASP A 178 -2.21 4.90 10.69
N THR A 179 -1.55 4.85 9.54
CA THR A 179 -0.14 5.21 9.40
C THR A 179 0.12 6.05 8.15
N PHE A 180 1.19 6.80 8.16
CA PHE A 180 1.82 7.31 6.96
C PHE A 180 3.04 6.44 6.68
N ASN A 181 3.08 5.80 5.52
CA ASN A 181 4.16 4.88 5.16
C ASN A 181 5.10 5.51 4.14
N ILE A 182 6.40 5.33 4.38
CA ILE A 182 7.46 5.62 3.43
C ILE A 182 8.12 4.28 3.05
N SER A 183 8.25 4.03 1.76
CA SER A 183 8.98 2.88 1.24
C SER A 183 10.19 3.36 0.47
N VAL A 184 11.36 2.84 0.81
CA VAL A 184 12.63 3.08 0.11
C VAL A 184 13.15 1.76 -0.39
N GLN A 185 13.51 1.70 -1.67
CA GLN A 185 14.21 0.56 -2.27
C GLN A 185 15.47 1.07 -2.97
N THR A 186 16.59 0.46 -2.67
CA THR A 186 17.90 0.86 -3.20
C THR A 186 18.87 -0.32 -3.17
N THR A 187 20.11 -0.11 -3.60
CA THR A 187 21.20 -1.08 -3.42
C THR A 187 22.05 -0.71 -2.21
N LYS A 188 22.75 -1.68 -1.61
CA LYS A 188 23.58 -1.49 -0.41
C LYS A 188 24.57 -0.32 -0.52
N ASN A 189 25.09 -0.06 -1.73
CA ASN A 189 26.05 1.01 -1.97
C ASN A 189 25.41 2.40 -2.05
N GLN A 190 24.08 2.48 -2.13
CA GLN A 190 23.33 3.73 -2.27
C GLN A 190 22.45 4.04 -1.04
N VAL A 191 22.53 3.23 0.01
CA VAL A 191 21.70 3.41 1.23
C VAL A 191 21.94 4.78 1.85
N GLU A 192 23.18 5.23 2.00
CA GLU A 192 23.50 6.53 2.58
C GLU A 192 22.90 7.67 1.74
N THR A 193 23.11 7.63 0.43
CA THR A 193 22.53 8.62 -0.51
C THR A 193 20.99 8.62 -0.44
N ALA A 194 20.38 7.43 -0.36
CA ALA A 194 18.93 7.32 -0.25
C ALA A 194 18.40 7.95 1.05
N LEU A 195 19.11 7.75 2.18
CA LEU A 195 18.74 8.32 3.46
C LEU A 195 19.00 9.83 3.53
N GLU A 196 20.06 10.34 2.90
CA GLU A 196 20.33 11.77 2.78
C GLU A 196 19.25 12.49 1.95
N LEU A 197 18.84 11.91 0.83
CA LEU A 197 17.72 12.45 0.02
C LEU A 197 16.40 12.38 0.76
N LEU A 198 16.12 11.27 1.45
CA LEU A 198 14.90 11.13 2.26
C LEU A 198 14.86 12.14 3.40
N ASP A 199 15.99 12.36 4.09
CA ASP A 199 16.09 13.37 5.16
C ASP A 199 15.79 14.77 4.63
N ASP A 200 16.38 15.12 3.49
CA ASP A 200 16.14 16.42 2.85
C ASP A 200 14.66 16.58 2.44
N MET A 201 14.05 15.53 1.86
CA MET A 201 12.63 15.53 1.52
C MET A 201 11.73 15.69 2.75
N LEU A 202 12.04 15.03 3.86
CA LEU A 202 11.21 15.07 5.06
C LEU A 202 11.37 16.36 5.87
N ASN A 203 12.55 16.94 5.88
CA ASN A 203 12.88 18.06 6.76
C ASN A 203 12.97 19.41 6.05
N ASN A 204 13.31 19.44 4.77
CA ASN A 204 13.61 20.65 4.00
C ASN A 204 12.70 20.84 2.78
N SER A 205 11.55 20.14 2.69
CA SER A 205 10.58 20.38 1.60
C SER A 205 10.06 21.81 1.63
N THR A 206 10.05 22.49 0.50
CA THR A 206 9.65 23.89 0.38
C THR A 206 8.14 24.09 0.43
N PHE A 207 7.36 23.11 -0.01
CA PHE A 207 5.90 23.19 -0.18
C PHE A 207 5.50 24.47 -0.91
N ASP A 208 6.06 24.66 -2.09
CA ASP A 208 5.82 25.86 -2.90
C ASP A 208 4.33 25.99 -3.26
N ASP A 209 3.80 27.22 -3.20
CA ASP A 209 2.38 27.47 -3.43
C ASP A 209 1.94 27.09 -4.86
N ILE A 210 2.83 27.25 -5.84
CA ILE A 210 2.54 26.85 -7.22
C ILE A 210 2.42 25.32 -7.33
N GLU A 211 3.30 24.58 -6.67
CA GLU A 211 3.25 23.11 -6.64
C GLU A 211 2.03 22.61 -5.84
N ILE A 212 1.66 23.27 -4.73
CA ILE A 212 0.43 22.98 -3.98
C ILE A 212 -0.80 23.10 -4.89
N GLU A 213 -0.93 24.20 -5.65
CA GLU A 213 -2.09 24.40 -6.53
C GLU A 213 -2.13 23.41 -7.70
N LYS A 214 -0.98 23.08 -8.28
CA LYS A 214 -0.88 22.03 -9.30
C LYS A 214 -1.32 20.68 -8.75
N ASP A 215 -0.81 20.29 -7.59
CA ASP A 215 -1.09 19.00 -6.99
C ASP A 215 -2.54 18.90 -6.49
N ARG A 216 -3.08 19.99 -5.95
CA ARG A 216 -4.50 20.14 -5.63
C ARG A 216 -5.37 19.85 -6.86
N THR A 217 -5.06 20.49 -7.99
CA THR A 217 -5.78 20.31 -9.26
C THR A 217 -5.69 18.86 -9.75
N LEU A 218 -4.49 18.27 -9.72
CA LEU A 218 -4.29 16.87 -10.12
C LEU A 218 -5.07 15.91 -9.22
N THR A 219 -5.04 16.11 -7.90
CA THR A 219 -5.75 15.27 -6.93
C THR A 219 -7.27 15.37 -7.10
N LEU A 220 -7.82 16.57 -7.32
CA LEU A 220 -9.24 16.75 -7.62
C LEU A 220 -9.64 16.07 -8.94
N ASN A 221 -8.78 16.12 -9.96
CA ASN A 221 -9.02 15.43 -11.22
C ASN A 221 -8.98 13.90 -11.05
N LYS A 222 -8.03 13.35 -10.29
CA LYS A 222 -7.98 11.92 -9.93
C LYS A 222 -9.27 11.49 -9.21
N ILE A 223 -9.78 12.32 -8.27
CA ILE A 223 -11.04 12.06 -7.57
C ILE A 223 -12.23 12.04 -8.55
N ARG A 224 -12.32 13.00 -9.47
CA ARG A 224 -13.39 13.05 -10.49
C ARG A 224 -13.36 11.81 -11.38
N GLN A 225 -12.19 11.44 -11.92
CA GLN A 225 -12.02 10.21 -12.71
C GLN A 225 -12.38 8.95 -11.93
N SER A 226 -12.02 8.88 -10.64
CA SER A 226 -12.39 7.75 -9.79
C SER A 226 -13.91 7.62 -9.63
N LYS A 227 -14.65 8.74 -9.65
CA LYS A 227 -16.14 8.75 -9.58
C LYS A 227 -16.82 8.29 -10.87
N ASP A 228 -16.11 8.21 -11.98
CA ASP A 228 -16.63 7.66 -13.24
C ASP A 228 -16.69 6.13 -13.22
N ASN A 229 -15.94 5.48 -12.32
CA ASN A 229 -15.98 4.04 -12.15
C ASN A 229 -17.10 3.64 -11.16
N PRO A 230 -18.11 2.86 -11.58
CA PRO A 230 -19.24 2.48 -10.72
C PRO A 230 -18.82 1.64 -9.50
N LEU A 231 -17.80 0.79 -9.59
CA LEU A 231 -17.29 0.04 -8.45
C LEU A 231 -16.69 0.99 -7.41
N ASN A 232 -15.90 1.98 -7.82
CA ASN A 232 -15.34 2.97 -6.93
C ASN A 232 -16.44 3.77 -6.20
N LEU A 233 -17.54 4.11 -6.90
CA LEU A 233 -18.70 4.75 -6.28
C LEU A 233 -19.40 3.83 -5.28
N ALA A 234 -19.49 2.53 -5.57
CA ALA A 234 -20.07 1.55 -4.64
C ALA A 234 -19.19 1.44 -3.38
N ILE A 235 -17.86 1.39 -3.54
CA ILE A 235 -16.90 1.39 -2.43
C ILE A 235 -16.99 2.68 -1.61
N ASP A 236 -17.11 3.83 -2.26
CA ASP A 236 -17.25 5.13 -1.59
C ASP A 236 -18.55 5.18 -0.75
N GLY A 237 -19.65 4.77 -1.36
CA GLY A 237 -20.96 4.64 -0.67
C GLY A 237 -20.93 3.67 0.51
N TYR A 238 -20.21 2.55 0.38
CA TYR A 238 -19.99 1.58 1.44
C TYR A 238 -19.15 2.17 2.58
N LYS A 239 -17.96 2.74 2.28
CA LYS A 239 -17.09 3.33 3.30
C LYS A 239 -17.75 4.46 4.08
N SER A 240 -18.56 5.29 3.41
CA SER A 240 -19.29 6.39 4.05
C SER A 240 -20.32 5.91 5.06
N GLN A 241 -20.84 4.69 4.92
CA GLN A 241 -21.80 4.10 5.85
C GLN A 241 -21.12 3.29 6.96
N ILE A 242 -20.16 2.40 6.59
CA ILE A 242 -19.54 1.47 7.54
C ILE A 242 -18.69 2.18 8.60
N TYR A 243 -18.07 3.31 8.24
CA TYR A 243 -17.22 4.09 9.13
C TYR A 243 -17.80 5.46 9.51
N LYS A 244 -18.96 5.82 8.95
CA LYS A 244 -19.65 7.12 9.16
C LYS A 244 -18.66 8.29 9.11
N ASP A 245 -18.71 9.19 10.08
CA ASP A 245 -17.93 10.43 10.13
C ASP A 245 -16.50 10.24 10.71
N SER A 246 -16.04 9.00 10.85
CA SER A 246 -14.70 8.72 11.36
C SER A 246 -13.61 8.94 10.30
N VAL A 247 -12.36 8.90 10.73
CA VAL A 247 -11.18 8.99 9.85
C VAL A 247 -11.17 7.88 8.79
N TYR A 248 -11.73 6.70 9.09
CA TYR A 248 -11.81 5.59 8.14
C TYR A 248 -12.83 5.82 7.01
N SER A 249 -13.75 6.78 7.19
CA SER A 249 -14.78 7.16 6.20
C SER A 249 -14.25 8.19 5.18
N THR A 250 -13.04 8.04 4.67
CA THR A 250 -12.53 8.94 3.63
C THR A 250 -13.27 8.70 2.32
N SER A 251 -14.28 9.53 2.01
CA SER A 251 -15.04 9.46 0.78
C SER A 251 -14.57 10.47 -0.25
N TYR A 252 -14.76 10.17 -1.53
CA TYR A 252 -14.47 11.11 -2.62
C TYR A 252 -15.20 12.45 -2.46
N THR A 253 -16.46 12.39 -2.02
CA THR A 253 -17.29 13.60 -1.80
C THR A 253 -16.74 14.46 -0.67
N LEU A 254 -16.24 13.87 0.40
CA LEU A 254 -15.62 14.61 1.51
C LEU A 254 -14.27 15.20 1.08
N MET A 255 -13.43 14.44 0.40
CA MET A 255 -12.14 14.92 -0.09
C MET A 255 -12.28 16.05 -1.12
N GLU A 256 -13.22 15.94 -2.05
CA GLU A 256 -13.50 16.99 -3.05
C GLU A 256 -13.90 18.32 -2.41
N LYS A 257 -14.56 18.29 -1.24
CA LYS A 257 -14.93 19.48 -0.48
C LYS A 257 -13.79 20.03 0.40
N SER A 258 -12.95 19.16 0.95
CA SER A 258 -11.93 19.54 1.92
C SER A 258 -10.60 19.95 1.29
N ILE A 259 -10.14 19.25 0.25
CA ILE A 259 -8.86 19.52 -0.44
C ILE A 259 -8.70 20.98 -0.91
N PRO A 260 -9.75 21.67 -1.44
CA PRO A 260 -9.62 23.08 -1.81
C PRO A 260 -9.25 24.02 -0.65
N ASN A 261 -9.51 23.60 0.60
CA ASN A 261 -9.26 24.40 1.79
C ASN A 261 -7.95 24.06 2.52
N VAL A 262 -7.20 23.05 2.04
CA VAL A 262 -5.91 22.70 2.64
C VAL A 262 -4.90 23.80 2.32
N THR A 263 -4.29 24.38 3.33
CA THR A 263 -3.26 25.42 3.20
C THR A 263 -1.85 24.85 3.33
N ARG A 264 -0.85 25.65 3.02
CA ARG A 264 0.56 25.35 3.27
C ARG A 264 0.84 25.14 4.76
N GLU A 265 0.19 25.94 5.61
CA GLU A 265 0.27 25.81 7.06
C GLU A 265 -0.28 24.47 7.55
N ASP A 266 -1.39 24.00 6.99
CA ASP A 266 -1.94 22.68 7.32
C ASP A 266 -0.96 21.56 6.95
N ILE A 267 -0.29 21.66 5.80
CA ILE A 267 0.73 20.71 5.35
C ILE A 267 1.92 20.69 6.33
N LYS A 268 2.41 21.85 6.75
CA LYS A 268 3.49 22.00 7.74
C LYS A 268 3.08 21.48 9.12
N LEU A 269 1.85 21.76 9.55
CA LEU A 269 1.31 21.23 10.82
C LEU A 269 1.24 19.69 10.78
N TYR A 270 0.81 19.13 9.67
CA TYR A 270 0.80 17.68 9.47
C TYR A 270 2.21 17.10 9.51
N GLN A 271 3.16 17.70 8.76
CA GLN A 271 4.58 17.33 8.79
C GLN A 271 5.12 17.31 10.22
N ALA A 272 4.95 18.39 10.97
CA ALA A 272 5.42 18.51 12.37
C ALA A 272 4.78 17.46 13.30
N SER A 273 3.55 17.04 13.01
CA SER A 273 2.82 16.06 13.81
C SER A 273 3.20 14.62 13.49
N ILE A 274 3.45 14.31 12.20
CA ILE A 274 3.73 12.94 11.76
C ILE A 274 5.20 12.56 11.98
N LEU A 275 6.14 13.52 11.91
CA LEU A 275 7.57 13.31 12.14
C LEU A 275 7.93 13.19 13.63
N ASN A 276 7.13 12.48 14.40
CA ASN A 276 7.36 12.23 15.83
C ASN A 276 8.03 10.86 16.03
N PRO A 277 9.30 10.81 16.45
CA PRO A 277 10.07 9.57 16.48
C PRO A 277 9.50 8.51 17.43
N GLU A 278 8.84 8.87 18.54
CA GLU A 278 8.16 7.86 19.41
C GLU A 278 7.06 7.07 18.69
N ASN A 279 6.55 7.58 17.57
CA ASN A 279 5.49 6.98 16.77
C ASN A 279 6.02 6.34 15.47
N ILE A 280 7.34 6.34 15.28
CA ILE A 280 7.99 5.83 14.06
C ILE A 280 8.52 4.41 14.31
N VAL A 281 8.15 3.52 13.40
CA VAL A 281 8.72 2.18 13.26
C VAL A 281 9.44 2.10 11.92
N ILE A 282 10.73 1.88 11.96
CA ILE A 282 11.60 1.74 10.81
C ILE A 282 11.94 0.26 10.66
N SER A 283 11.57 -0.35 9.55
CA SER A 283 11.89 -1.75 9.23
C SER A 283 12.82 -1.79 8.03
N VAL A 284 13.99 -2.35 8.23
CA VAL A 284 15.04 -2.48 7.20
C VAL A 284 15.28 -3.95 6.92
N ASN A 285 15.27 -4.33 5.65
CA ASN A 285 15.62 -5.66 5.17
C ASN A 285 16.71 -5.56 4.11
N GLY A 286 17.86 -6.20 4.33
CA GLY A 286 19.01 -6.18 3.43
C GLY A 286 20.34 -6.21 4.15
N ASN A 287 21.43 -6.18 3.37
CA ASN A 287 22.80 -6.14 3.89
C ASN A 287 23.24 -4.68 4.13
N VAL A 288 23.22 -4.24 5.37
CA VAL A 288 23.43 -2.83 5.77
C VAL A 288 24.37 -2.70 6.97
N ASP A 289 25.04 -1.55 7.07
CA ASP A 289 25.78 -1.16 8.26
C ASP A 289 24.81 -0.60 9.32
N LYS A 290 24.63 -1.35 10.41
CA LYS A 290 23.77 -0.96 11.52
C LYS A 290 24.11 0.42 12.09
N ASN A 291 25.37 0.74 12.30
CA ASN A 291 25.79 1.99 12.94
C ASN A 291 25.50 3.19 12.03
N LYS A 292 25.69 3.02 10.73
CA LYS A 292 25.33 4.05 9.75
C LYS A 292 23.81 4.31 9.73
N LEU A 293 23.00 3.26 9.80
CA LEU A 293 21.54 3.41 9.91
C LEU A 293 21.11 4.15 11.18
N ILE A 294 21.68 3.75 12.33
CA ILE A 294 21.38 4.39 13.63
C ILE A 294 21.69 5.88 13.55
N ASN A 295 22.87 6.26 13.04
CA ASN A 295 23.25 7.67 12.90
C ASN A 295 22.35 8.41 11.91
N SER A 296 22.00 7.84 10.76
CA SER A 296 21.16 8.48 9.77
C SER A 296 19.75 8.72 10.31
N PHE A 297 19.11 7.72 10.93
CA PHE A 297 17.76 7.89 11.50
C PHE A 297 17.75 8.70 12.80
N GLY A 298 18.86 8.68 13.57
CA GLY A 298 19.05 9.56 14.71
C GLY A 298 19.02 11.03 14.28
N ASN A 299 19.81 11.39 13.29
CA ASN A 299 19.89 12.76 12.74
C ASN A 299 18.58 13.19 12.05
N MET A 300 17.95 12.30 11.26
CA MET A 300 16.71 12.60 10.51
C MET A 300 15.56 13.06 11.42
N PHE A 301 15.51 12.54 12.65
CA PHE A 301 14.43 12.81 13.60
C PHE A 301 14.92 13.54 14.86
N VAL A 302 16.08 14.15 14.83
CA VAL A 302 16.59 14.97 15.93
C VAL A 302 15.68 16.18 16.17
N ASP A 303 15.55 16.58 17.43
CA ASP A 303 14.77 17.75 17.88
C ASP A 303 13.29 17.76 17.44
N LYS A 304 12.74 16.60 17.08
CA LYS A 304 11.31 16.47 16.76
C LYS A 304 10.47 16.36 18.03
N LYS A 305 9.20 16.74 17.89
CA LYS A 305 8.21 16.62 18.95
C LYS A 305 8.16 15.19 19.48
N GLN A 306 8.13 15.05 20.81
CA GLN A 306 7.95 13.77 21.49
C GLN A 306 6.50 13.57 21.93
N GLY A 307 6.12 12.34 22.23
CA GLY A 307 4.82 11.95 22.78
C GLY A 307 4.11 10.90 21.95
N LYS A 308 3.73 9.81 22.60
CA LYS A 308 3.10 8.65 21.93
C LYS A 308 1.71 8.99 21.39
N PHE A 309 1.49 8.70 20.11
CA PHE A 309 0.16 8.72 19.53
C PHE A 309 -0.71 7.62 20.17
N ASN A 310 -1.88 8.00 20.65
CA ASN A 310 -2.79 7.09 21.36
C ASN A 310 -4.10 6.93 20.59
N TYR A 311 -4.26 5.81 19.89
CA TYR A 311 -5.49 5.47 19.19
C TYR A 311 -6.71 5.37 20.13
N ALA A 312 -6.55 5.03 21.42
CA ALA A 312 -7.65 4.92 22.38
C ALA A 312 -8.39 6.25 22.63
N LYS A 313 -7.82 7.37 22.22
CA LYS A 313 -8.52 8.68 22.24
C LYS A 313 -9.58 8.83 21.16
N TYR A 314 -9.61 7.91 20.18
CA TYR A 314 -10.50 7.95 19.04
C TYR A 314 -11.47 6.77 19.10
N SER A 315 -12.69 6.99 18.63
CA SER A 315 -13.69 5.94 18.51
C SER A 315 -14.25 5.88 17.10
N ILE A 316 -14.57 4.68 16.66
CA ILE A 316 -15.28 4.47 15.40
C ILE A 316 -16.75 4.19 15.73
N PRO A 317 -17.70 4.97 15.21
CA PRO A 317 -19.11 4.74 15.47
C PRO A 317 -19.54 3.33 15.08
N LYS A 318 -20.19 2.62 16.01
CA LYS A 318 -20.68 1.26 15.74
C LYS A 318 -21.91 1.27 14.83
N ILE A 319 -21.99 0.28 13.96
CA ILE A 319 -23.18 0.05 13.15
C ILE A 319 -24.20 -0.72 14.00
N THR A 320 -25.29 -0.04 14.35
CA THR A 320 -26.34 -0.57 15.23
C THR A 320 -27.59 -1.05 14.48
N ALA A 321 -27.76 -0.64 13.22
CA ALA A 321 -28.89 -0.99 12.39
C ALA A 321 -28.48 -1.17 10.92
N TYR A 322 -29.31 -1.88 10.16
CA TYR A 322 -29.19 -1.94 8.70
C TYR A 322 -29.26 -0.54 8.09
N SER A 323 -28.38 -0.27 7.13
CA SER A 323 -28.48 0.95 6.30
C SER A 323 -28.18 0.63 4.84
N GLN A 324 -28.81 1.40 3.95
CA GLN A 324 -28.64 1.21 2.51
C GLN A 324 -28.46 2.56 1.82
N LYS A 325 -27.50 2.61 0.88
CA LYS A 325 -27.29 3.74 -0.01
C LYS A 325 -27.39 3.27 -1.46
N ILE A 326 -28.29 3.84 -2.22
CA ILE A 326 -28.49 3.53 -3.63
C ILE A 326 -28.18 4.76 -4.45
N LYS A 327 -27.33 4.62 -5.48
CA LYS A 327 -27.11 5.63 -6.51
C LYS A 327 -27.49 5.05 -7.86
N LYS A 328 -28.43 5.73 -8.54
CA LYS A 328 -28.85 5.38 -9.88
C LYS A 328 -28.13 6.24 -10.90
N ILE A 329 -27.59 5.61 -11.95
CA ILE A 329 -26.84 6.27 -13.02
C ILE A 329 -27.55 5.95 -14.35
N TYR A 330 -27.69 6.96 -15.21
CA TYR A 330 -28.31 6.79 -16.52
C TYR A 330 -27.44 5.89 -17.41
N ASN A 331 -28.07 4.96 -18.14
CA ASN A 331 -27.40 3.97 -19.03
C ASN A 331 -26.37 3.06 -18.37
N GLN A 332 -26.41 2.88 -17.04
CA GLN A 332 -25.48 1.96 -16.35
C GLN A 332 -25.79 0.50 -16.76
N GLN A 333 -24.80 -0.16 -17.35
CA GLN A 333 -24.94 -1.55 -17.84
C GLN A 333 -24.69 -2.60 -16.73
N THR A 334 -23.86 -2.29 -15.76
CA THR A 334 -23.49 -3.18 -14.65
C THR A 334 -23.97 -2.59 -13.33
N ALA A 335 -24.73 -3.36 -12.55
CA ALA A 335 -25.01 -3.01 -11.17
C ALA A 335 -23.91 -3.51 -10.24
N TRP A 336 -23.56 -2.70 -9.24
CA TRP A 336 -22.64 -3.09 -8.17
C TRP A 336 -23.36 -3.09 -6.83
N VAL A 337 -23.18 -4.16 -6.08
CA VAL A 337 -23.67 -4.31 -4.72
C VAL A 337 -22.53 -4.65 -3.80
N ILE A 338 -22.41 -3.92 -2.70
CA ILE A 338 -21.48 -4.20 -1.60
C ILE A 338 -22.29 -4.34 -0.33
N LEU A 339 -22.18 -5.48 0.33
CA LEU A 339 -22.70 -5.75 1.67
C LEU A 339 -21.53 -5.70 2.65
N GLY A 340 -21.64 -5.01 3.78
CA GLY A 340 -20.53 -4.89 4.69
C GLY A 340 -20.88 -4.90 6.16
N TRP A 341 -20.06 -5.56 6.94
CA TRP A 341 -20.13 -5.69 8.39
C TRP A 341 -18.90 -5.07 9.03
N GLN A 342 -19.11 -4.31 10.10
CA GLN A 342 -18.01 -3.80 10.91
C GLN A 342 -17.49 -4.92 11.82
N THR A 343 -16.17 -5.00 11.94
CA THR A 343 -15.48 -5.97 12.81
C THR A 343 -14.67 -5.24 13.88
N ASP A 344 -14.19 -5.98 14.86
CA ASP A 344 -13.21 -5.47 15.81
C ASP A 344 -11.92 -5.05 15.08
N GLY A 345 -11.10 -4.24 15.74
CA GLY A 345 -9.79 -3.85 15.25
C GLY A 345 -8.79 -5.01 15.24
N VAL A 346 -7.70 -4.81 14.56
CA VAL A 346 -6.68 -5.82 14.24
C VAL A 346 -6.01 -6.47 15.47
N CYS A 347 -6.09 -5.85 16.66
CA CYS A 347 -5.51 -6.39 17.88
C CYS A 347 -6.24 -7.64 18.43
N ASN A 348 -7.48 -7.90 18.00
CA ASN A 348 -8.15 -9.18 18.26
C ASN A 348 -7.61 -10.25 17.30
N THR A 349 -6.49 -10.86 17.66
CA THR A 349 -5.74 -11.77 16.78
C THR A 349 -6.50 -13.03 16.41
N LYS A 350 -7.34 -13.57 17.31
CA LYS A 350 -8.17 -14.77 17.03
C LYS A 350 -9.22 -14.47 15.97
N ASP A 351 -9.97 -13.40 16.17
CA ASP A 351 -10.99 -12.98 15.19
C ASP A 351 -10.36 -12.58 13.86
N TYR A 352 -9.21 -11.89 13.90
CA TYR A 352 -8.44 -11.55 12.72
C TYR A 352 -8.13 -12.79 11.88
N ALA A 353 -7.50 -13.81 12.48
CA ALA A 353 -7.15 -15.04 11.77
C ALA A 353 -8.38 -15.77 11.21
N THR A 354 -9.45 -15.84 12.00
CA THR A 354 -10.70 -16.49 11.58
C THR A 354 -11.36 -15.72 10.42
N LEU A 355 -11.35 -14.38 10.45
CA LEU A 355 -11.90 -13.55 9.36
C LEU A 355 -11.08 -13.66 8.07
N GLU A 356 -9.76 -13.82 8.14
CA GLU A 356 -8.91 -14.11 6.98
C GLU A 356 -9.27 -15.47 6.36
N VAL A 357 -9.45 -16.50 7.18
CA VAL A 357 -9.89 -17.83 6.71
C VAL A 357 -11.30 -17.74 6.09
N ILE A 358 -12.26 -17.06 6.74
CA ILE A 358 -13.60 -16.82 6.19
C ILE A 358 -13.52 -16.07 4.85
N ASN A 359 -12.68 -15.06 4.75
CA ASN A 359 -12.46 -14.30 3.52
C ASN A 359 -12.00 -15.22 2.38
N THR A 360 -11.09 -16.14 2.68
CA THR A 360 -10.59 -17.11 1.72
C THR A 360 -11.66 -18.11 1.29
N ILE A 361 -12.40 -18.69 2.22
CA ILE A 361 -13.51 -19.62 1.94
C ILE A 361 -14.58 -18.99 1.06
N LEU A 362 -15.00 -17.76 1.41
CA LEU A 362 -16.11 -17.09 0.73
C LEU A 362 -15.73 -16.52 -0.62
N GLY A 363 -14.61 -15.83 -0.73
CA GLY A 363 -14.39 -14.93 -1.86
C GLY A 363 -13.02 -14.96 -2.52
N SER A 364 -12.03 -15.74 -2.02
CA SER A 364 -10.70 -15.78 -2.63
C SER A 364 -10.59 -16.88 -3.68
N GLY A 365 -10.54 -16.49 -4.97
CA GLY A 365 -10.30 -17.36 -6.11
C GLY A 365 -11.51 -18.13 -6.61
N MET A 366 -11.27 -18.93 -7.65
CA MET A 366 -12.31 -19.65 -8.42
C MET A 366 -12.97 -20.82 -7.63
N SER A 367 -12.31 -21.35 -6.63
CA SER A 367 -12.86 -22.39 -5.76
C SER A 367 -13.73 -21.88 -4.61
N SER A 368 -13.79 -20.55 -4.39
CA SER A 368 -14.54 -19.92 -3.31
C SER A 368 -16.06 -20.12 -3.45
N ARG A 369 -16.77 -20.10 -2.33
CA ARG A 369 -18.22 -20.32 -2.30
C ARG A 369 -18.99 -19.35 -3.19
N LEU A 370 -18.66 -18.07 -3.12
CA LEU A 370 -19.34 -17.04 -3.92
C LEU A 370 -19.05 -17.19 -5.41
N PHE A 371 -17.81 -17.51 -5.78
CA PHE A 371 -17.49 -17.73 -7.19
C PHE A 371 -18.33 -18.89 -7.75
N ARG A 372 -18.36 -20.04 -7.06
CA ARG A 372 -19.13 -21.20 -7.49
C ARG A 372 -20.63 -20.96 -7.49
N SER A 373 -21.20 -20.45 -6.39
CA SER A 373 -22.65 -20.33 -6.22
C SER A 373 -23.27 -19.17 -7.00
N VAL A 374 -22.58 -18.03 -7.12
CA VAL A 374 -23.15 -16.83 -7.75
C VAL A 374 -22.72 -16.70 -9.21
N ARG A 375 -21.46 -17.01 -9.54
CA ARG A 375 -20.94 -16.81 -10.88
C ARG A 375 -21.03 -18.07 -11.73
N GLU A 376 -20.55 -19.22 -11.25
CA GLU A 376 -20.46 -20.44 -12.05
C GLU A 376 -21.83 -21.14 -12.21
N GLN A 377 -22.53 -21.38 -11.11
CA GLN A 377 -23.79 -22.13 -11.13
C GLN A 377 -24.97 -21.28 -11.61
N GLU A 378 -25.05 -20.03 -11.20
CA GLU A 378 -26.21 -19.17 -11.50
C GLU A 378 -25.97 -18.16 -12.62
N GLY A 379 -24.72 -17.95 -13.04
CA GLY A 379 -24.37 -16.97 -14.08
C GLY A 379 -24.71 -15.52 -13.73
N LEU A 380 -24.85 -15.19 -12.44
CA LEU A 380 -25.33 -13.89 -11.98
C LEU A 380 -24.24 -12.81 -11.92
N ALA A 381 -22.96 -13.18 -11.91
CA ALA A 381 -21.89 -12.25 -11.63
C ALA A 381 -20.85 -12.16 -12.76
N TYR A 382 -20.50 -10.94 -13.15
CA TYR A 382 -19.28 -10.63 -13.90
C TYR A 382 -18.05 -10.72 -12.98
N GLN A 383 -18.20 -10.17 -11.77
CA GLN A 383 -17.21 -10.22 -10.71
C GLN A 383 -17.90 -10.42 -9.36
N VAL A 384 -17.37 -11.28 -8.51
CA VAL A 384 -17.86 -11.52 -7.16
C VAL A 384 -16.69 -11.87 -6.26
N GLY A 385 -16.73 -11.46 -5.00
CA GLY A 385 -15.71 -11.76 -4.02
C GLY A 385 -15.98 -11.13 -2.67
N THR A 386 -14.98 -11.23 -1.81
CA THR A 386 -14.96 -10.64 -0.48
C THR A 386 -13.72 -9.78 -0.29
N SER A 387 -13.75 -8.91 0.70
CA SER A 387 -12.57 -8.20 1.18
C SER A 387 -12.69 -8.03 2.69
N TYR A 388 -11.68 -8.43 3.41
CA TYR A 388 -11.51 -8.11 4.82
C TYR A 388 -10.41 -7.07 4.96
N LYS A 389 -10.72 -5.95 5.60
CA LYS A 389 -9.78 -4.87 5.86
C LYS A 389 -9.68 -4.61 7.35
N PRO A 390 -8.69 -5.19 8.02
CA PRO A 390 -8.44 -4.91 9.43
C PRO A 390 -7.71 -3.55 9.57
N ASN A 391 -8.33 -2.59 10.29
CA ASN A 391 -7.65 -1.38 10.75
C ASN A 391 -7.44 -1.48 12.27
N ILE A 392 -6.69 -0.54 12.87
CA ILE A 392 -6.32 -0.62 14.30
C ILE A 392 -7.55 -0.53 15.20
N LEU A 393 -8.47 0.41 14.98
CA LEU A 393 -9.63 0.62 15.86
C LEU A 393 -10.86 -0.20 15.47
N ALA A 394 -11.10 -0.40 14.20
CA ALA A 394 -12.23 -1.17 13.70
C ALA A 394 -11.94 -1.68 12.29
N GLY A 395 -12.11 -2.96 12.05
CA GLY A 395 -12.06 -3.54 10.72
C GLY A 395 -13.41 -3.51 10.02
N ALA A 396 -13.41 -4.00 8.79
CA ALA A 396 -14.63 -4.24 8.04
C ALA A 396 -14.47 -5.44 7.10
N PHE A 397 -15.51 -6.28 7.10
CA PHE A 397 -15.66 -7.38 6.16
C PHE A 397 -16.73 -7.02 5.15
N ASN A 398 -16.47 -7.19 3.87
CA ASN A 398 -17.48 -6.96 2.84
C ASN A 398 -17.53 -8.08 1.81
N VAL A 399 -18.71 -8.21 1.21
CA VAL A 399 -18.99 -9.07 0.06
C VAL A 399 -19.49 -8.18 -1.07
N TYR A 400 -18.95 -8.34 -2.27
CA TYR A 400 -19.32 -7.52 -3.40
C TYR A 400 -19.65 -8.34 -4.64
N VAL A 401 -20.53 -7.80 -5.47
CA VAL A 401 -20.90 -8.37 -6.77
C VAL A 401 -21.10 -7.29 -7.83
N GLY A 402 -20.55 -7.53 -9.01
CA GLY A 402 -20.89 -6.84 -10.25
C GLY A 402 -21.81 -7.73 -11.07
N THR A 403 -23.05 -7.29 -11.32
CA THR A 403 -24.12 -8.09 -11.92
C THR A 403 -24.93 -7.27 -12.94
N ASN A 404 -25.84 -7.93 -13.67
CA ASN A 404 -26.83 -7.22 -14.47
C ASN A 404 -27.84 -6.51 -13.55
N PRO A 405 -28.28 -5.27 -13.86
CA PRO A 405 -29.28 -4.57 -13.06
C PRO A 405 -30.58 -5.36 -12.81
N ASN A 406 -31.00 -6.21 -13.74
CA ASN A 406 -32.20 -7.03 -13.61
C ASN A 406 -32.05 -8.23 -12.67
N THR A 407 -30.81 -8.65 -12.38
CA THR A 407 -30.49 -9.81 -11.51
C THR A 407 -29.93 -9.38 -10.15
N LEU A 408 -29.91 -8.07 -9.86
CA LEU A 408 -29.32 -7.48 -8.67
C LEU A 408 -29.84 -8.10 -7.38
N GLU A 409 -31.17 -8.15 -7.20
CA GLU A 409 -31.76 -8.67 -5.96
C GLU A 409 -31.47 -10.18 -5.80
N LYS A 410 -31.52 -10.96 -6.89
CA LYS A 410 -31.17 -12.38 -6.86
C LYS A 410 -29.70 -12.60 -6.47
N ALA A 411 -28.78 -11.81 -7.02
CA ALA A 411 -27.36 -11.88 -6.68
C ALA A 411 -27.13 -11.50 -5.21
N LYS A 412 -27.76 -10.45 -4.71
CA LYS A 412 -27.73 -10.03 -3.30
C LYS A 412 -28.23 -11.11 -2.35
N GLU A 413 -29.37 -11.74 -2.68
CA GLU A 413 -29.94 -12.84 -1.90
C GLU A 413 -28.95 -14.02 -1.82
N LYS A 414 -28.34 -14.41 -2.94
CA LYS A 414 -27.35 -15.50 -2.97
C LYS A 414 -26.14 -15.19 -2.11
N MET A 415 -25.60 -13.95 -2.13
CA MET A 415 -24.52 -13.55 -1.24
C MET A 415 -24.90 -13.69 0.24
N LEU A 416 -26.08 -13.22 0.62
CA LEU A 416 -26.59 -13.34 2.00
C LEU A 416 -26.78 -14.80 2.41
N ASN A 417 -27.22 -15.67 1.48
CA ASN A 417 -27.38 -17.09 1.74
C ASN A 417 -26.05 -17.76 2.05
N GLU A 418 -24.97 -17.44 1.32
CA GLU A 418 -23.63 -17.97 1.64
C GLU A 418 -23.11 -17.49 2.99
N ILE A 419 -23.34 -16.23 3.34
CA ILE A 419 -23.02 -15.69 4.68
C ILE A 419 -23.83 -16.43 5.77
N ASN A 420 -25.11 -16.68 5.56
CA ASN A 420 -25.95 -17.38 6.54
C ASN A 420 -25.55 -18.85 6.72
N LYS A 421 -25.08 -19.52 5.66
CA LYS A 421 -24.53 -20.88 5.79
C LYS A 421 -23.35 -20.94 6.75
N LEU A 422 -22.44 -19.94 6.75
CA LEU A 422 -21.32 -19.90 7.71
C LEU A 422 -21.78 -19.80 9.17
N LYS A 423 -22.96 -19.26 9.43
CA LYS A 423 -23.53 -19.09 10.78
C LYS A 423 -24.20 -20.35 11.31
N THR A 424 -24.69 -21.21 10.41
CA THR A 424 -25.58 -22.32 10.73
C THR A 424 -25.01 -23.70 10.40
N GLN A 425 -23.96 -23.73 9.60
CA GLN A 425 -23.36 -24.97 9.10
C GLN A 425 -21.86 -24.97 9.30
N PHE A 426 -21.29 -26.07 9.78
CA PHE A 426 -19.85 -26.24 9.79
C PHE A 426 -19.31 -26.35 8.35
N VAL A 427 -18.20 -25.66 8.10
CA VAL A 427 -17.41 -25.93 6.90
C VAL A 427 -16.79 -27.34 7.01
N SER A 428 -16.59 -28.02 5.88
CA SER A 428 -15.92 -29.32 5.92
C SER A 428 -14.44 -29.16 6.29
N ASP A 429 -13.86 -30.18 6.93
CA ASP A 429 -12.43 -30.20 7.25
C ASP A 429 -11.57 -30.00 6.00
N LYS A 430 -12.01 -30.55 4.86
CA LYS A 430 -11.34 -30.37 3.57
C LYS A 430 -11.35 -28.91 3.14
N GLU A 431 -12.51 -28.23 3.18
CA GLU A 431 -12.65 -26.83 2.79
C GLU A 431 -11.84 -25.92 3.71
N LEU A 432 -11.85 -26.17 5.02
CA LEU A 432 -11.04 -25.44 5.99
C LEU A 432 -9.54 -25.60 5.70
N LYS A 433 -9.10 -26.84 5.43
CA LYS A 433 -7.70 -27.14 5.12
C LYS A 433 -7.26 -26.41 3.84
N GLU A 434 -8.04 -26.52 2.76
CA GLU A 434 -7.76 -25.87 1.48
C GLU A 434 -7.66 -24.34 1.61
N ALA A 435 -8.55 -23.72 2.42
CA ALA A 435 -8.50 -22.29 2.69
C ALA A 435 -7.25 -21.88 3.47
N LYS A 436 -6.86 -22.65 4.49
CA LYS A 436 -5.63 -22.39 5.25
C LYS A 436 -4.39 -22.57 4.38
N ASP A 437 -4.27 -23.67 3.64
CA ASP A 437 -3.14 -23.95 2.77
C ASP A 437 -2.96 -22.84 1.72
N ARG A 438 -4.07 -22.36 1.15
CA ARG A 438 -4.06 -21.25 0.21
C ARG A 438 -3.58 -19.95 0.87
N LEU A 439 -4.16 -19.59 2.02
CA LEU A 439 -3.81 -18.36 2.74
C LEU A 439 -2.34 -18.35 3.17
N LEU A 440 -1.82 -19.48 3.64
CA LEU A 440 -0.42 -19.63 3.99
C LEU A 440 0.49 -19.56 2.75
N GLY A 441 0.09 -20.14 1.64
CA GLY A 441 0.82 -20.04 0.38
C GLY A 441 0.87 -18.58 -0.14
N GLU A 442 -0.26 -17.88 -0.12
CA GLU A 442 -0.33 -16.45 -0.49
C GLU A 442 0.55 -15.59 0.44
N PHE A 443 0.59 -15.89 1.75
CA PHE A 443 1.43 -15.19 2.71
C PHE A 443 2.93 -15.38 2.43
N VAL A 444 3.37 -16.61 2.10
CA VAL A 444 4.78 -16.87 1.74
C VAL A 444 5.18 -16.11 0.48
N ILE A 445 4.31 -16.11 -0.55
CA ILE A 445 4.54 -15.35 -1.79
C ILE A 445 4.60 -13.85 -1.51
N ALA A 446 3.72 -13.33 -0.65
CA ALA A 446 3.69 -11.92 -0.24
C ALA A 446 4.92 -11.50 0.60
N LEU A 447 5.81 -12.40 0.95
CA LEU A 447 7.07 -12.12 1.65
C LEU A 447 8.30 -12.41 0.77
N GLU A 448 8.12 -12.47 -0.54
CA GLU A 448 9.20 -12.85 -1.46
C GLU A 448 10.33 -11.80 -1.47
N THR A 449 9.99 -10.52 -1.61
CA THR A 449 10.99 -9.45 -1.76
C THR A 449 11.40 -8.81 -0.42
N ASN A 450 12.57 -8.16 -0.40
CA ASN A 450 13.01 -7.36 0.75
C ASN A 450 12.01 -6.24 1.07
N SER A 451 11.40 -5.63 0.06
CA SER A 451 10.40 -4.58 0.22
C SER A 451 9.14 -5.10 0.91
N ASP A 452 8.64 -6.27 0.50
CA ASP A 452 7.46 -6.88 1.09
C ASP A 452 7.69 -7.29 2.55
N LYS A 453 8.87 -7.85 2.84
CA LYS A 453 9.27 -8.20 4.21
C LYS A 453 9.36 -6.96 5.09
N ALA A 454 10.07 -5.93 4.65
CA ALA A 454 10.22 -4.68 5.40
C ALA A 454 8.85 -4.03 5.66
N ALA A 455 7.97 -3.96 4.66
CA ALA A 455 6.64 -3.40 4.78
C ALA A 455 5.76 -4.20 5.76
N THR A 456 5.77 -5.54 5.65
CA THR A 456 4.98 -6.43 6.50
C THR A 456 5.43 -6.35 7.95
N ILE A 457 6.73 -6.48 8.22
CA ILE A 457 7.29 -6.41 9.58
C ILE A 457 6.97 -5.05 10.22
N GLY A 458 7.22 -3.96 9.48
CA GLY A 458 6.94 -2.60 9.94
C GLY A 458 5.46 -2.36 10.25
N LEU A 459 4.56 -2.84 9.39
CA LEU A 459 3.12 -2.73 9.57
C LEU A 459 2.63 -3.51 10.81
N PHE A 460 3.09 -4.74 11.00
CA PHE A 460 2.69 -5.56 12.15
C PHE A 460 3.20 -4.95 13.46
N GLU A 461 4.43 -4.47 13.51
CA GLU A 461 4.96 -3.78 14.69
C GLU A 461 4.22 -2.47 14.96
N SER A 462 3.98 -1.65 13.95
CA SER A 462 3.29 -0.37 14.11
C SER A 462 1.83 -0.52 14.55
N SER A 463 1.17 -1.61 14.15
CA SER A 463 -0.21 -1.94 14.56
C SER A 463 -0.30 -2.58 15.95
N GLY A 464 0.82 -2.83 16.64
CA GLY A 464 0.86 -3.44 17.97
C GLY A 464 0.78 -4.97 18.00
N ARG A 465 0.85 -5.63 16.83
CA ARG A 465 0.86 -7.11 16.74
C ARG A 465 2.24 -7.74 16.92
N GLY A 466 3.29 -6.92 16.87
CA GLY A 466 4.67 -7.34 17.01
C GLY A 466 5.35 -7.72 15.69
N TYR A 467 6.65 -7.46 15.59
CA TYR A 467 7.49 -7.76 14.44
C TYR A 467 7.67 -9.27 14.20
N ASP A 468 7.45 -10.07 15.21
CA ASP A 468 7.59 -11.53 15.20
C ASP A 468 6.35 -12.28 14.66
N ILE A 469 5.36 -11.53 14.15
CA ILE A 469 4.15 -12.11 13.59
C ILE A 469 4.44 -13.01 12.40
N ILE A 470 5.49 -12.73 11.62
CA ILE A 470 5.88 -13.57 10.48
C ILE A 470 6.14 -15.01 10.95
N ASP A 471 6.84 -15.18 12.07
CA ASP A 471 7.13 -16.50 12.64
C ASP A 471 5.87 -17.16 13.24
N LYS A 472 4.93 -16.36 13.72
CA LYS A 472 3.70 -16.81 14.40
C LYS A 472 2.52 -17.03 13.45
N TYR A 473 2.54 -16.43 12.26
CA TYR A 473 1.39 -16.38 11.35
C TYR A 473 0.89 -17.77 10.97
N THR A 474 1.79 -18.70 10.64
CA THR A 474 1.44 -20.08 10.30
C THR A 474 0.69 -20.77 11.44
N ASN A 475 1.16 -20.65 12.68
CA ASN A 475 0.51 -21.23 13.85
C ASN A 475 -0.85 -20.56 14.11
N LEU A 476 -0.93 -19.23 13.94
CA LEU A 476 -2.16 -18.48 14.12
C LEU A 476 -3.25 -18.91 13.13
N ILE A 477 -2.93 -19.06 11.85
CA ILE A 477 -3.90 -19.55 10.85
C ILE A 477 -4.25 -21.02 11.07
N ASN A 478 -3.28 -21.86 11.40
CA ASN A 478 -3.51 -23.28 11.65
C ASN A 478 -4.37 -23.53 12.92
N SER A 479 -4.37 -22.62 13.88
CA SER A 479 -5.19 -22.74 15.10
C SER A 479 -6.69 -22.52 14.86
N VAL A 480 -7.10 -21.93 13.74
CA VAL A 480 -8.52 -21.69 13.44
C VAL A 480 -9.27 -23.00 13.24
N THR A 481 -10.39 -23.17 13.93
CA THR A 481 -11.24 -24.37 13.87
C THR A 481 -12.55 -24.10 13.13
N VAL A 482 -13.28 -25.15 12.76
CA VAL A 482 -14.63 -25.04 12.17
C VAL A 482 -15.62 -24.35 13.14
N SER A 483 -15.43 -24.54 14.46
CA SER A 483 -16.24 -23.89 15.51
C SER A 483 -15.96 -22.39 15.55
N ASP A 484 -14.70 -21.97 15.43
CA ASP A 484 -14.33 -20.54 15.40
C ASP A 484 -14.99 -19.82 14.22
N ILE A 485 -15.09 -20.46 13.05
CA ILE A 485 -15.76 -19.90 11.88
C ILE A 485 -17.24 -19.59 12.20
N VAL A 486 -17.96 -20.55 12.80
CA VAL A 486 -19.37 -20.36 13.17
C VAL A 486 -19.51 -19.29 14.25
N GLU A 487 -18.65 -19.30 15.26
CA GLU A 487 -18.64 -18.31 16.34
C GLU A 487 -18.44 -16.88 15.78
N VAL A 488 -17.41 -16.67 14.97
CA VAL A 488 -17.04 -15.38 14.40
C VAL A 488 -18.07 -14.92 13.37
N ALA A 489 -18.62 -15.83 12.55
CA ALA A 489 -19.72 -15.51 11.65
C ALA A 489 -20.96 -15.01 12.41
N ASN A 490 -21.33 -15.67 13.52
CA ASN A 490 -22.46 -15.22 14.37
C ASN A 490 -22.14 -13.93 15.15
N LYS A 491 -20.87 -13.70 15.49
CA LYS A 491 -20.43 -12.45 16.15
C LYS A 491 -20.61 -11.24 15.24
N TYR A 492 -20.19 -11.32 13.97
CA TYR A 492 -20.09 -10.16 13.08
C TYR A 492 -21.20 -10.09 12.03
N PHE A 493 -21.61 -11.19 11.40
CA PHE A 493 -22.55 -11.15 10.27
C PHE A 493 -24.02 -11.08 10.72
N LYS A 494 -24.32 -10.06 11.49
CA LYS A 494 -25.66 -9.79 12.03
C LYS A 494 -26.51 -8.96 11.07
N GLY A 495 -27.77 -8.70 11.44
CA GLY A 495 -28.69 -7.87 10.66
C GLY A 495 -28.30 -6.37 10.58
N ASN A 496 -27.38 -5.92 11.44
CA ASN A 496 -26.84 -4.57 11.45
C ASN A 496 -25.65 -4.45 10.47
N TYR A 497 -25.93 -4.46 9.18
CA TYR A 497 -24.92 -4.31 8.12
C TYR A 497 -25.27 -3.15 7.19
N VAL A 498 -24.33 -2.72 6.38
CA VAL A 498 -24.53 -1.67 5.40
C VAL A 498 -24.58 -2.25 3.99
N THR A 499 -25.37 -1.60 3.13
CA THR A 499 -25.45 -1.94 1.70
C THR A 499 -25.16 -0.70 0.86
N SER A 500 -24.28 -0.84 -0.12
CA SER A 500 -24.07 0.19 -1.14
C SER A 500 -24.40 -0.39 -2.51
N ILE A 501 -25.25 0.29 -3.25
CA ILE A 501 -25.75 -0.14 -4.56
C ILE A 501 -25.52 0.97 -5.59
N ILE A 502 -24.90 0.61 -6.70
CA ILE A 502 -24.87 1.42 -7.92
C ILE A 502 -25.63 0.65 -8.99
N THR A 503 -26.63 1.27 -9.60
CA THR A 503 -27.45 0.62 -10.63
C THR A 503 -27.96 1.64 -11.64
N ARG A 504 -28.62 1.17 -12.70
CA ARG A 504 -29.27 2.07 -13.68
C ARG A 504 -30.52 2.75 -13.12
N LYS A 505 -30.85 3.91 -13.70
CA LYS A 505 -32.16 4.53 -13.53
C LYS A 505 -33.25 3.69 -14.17
#